data_1724bb0d37241b43a76ee24dc344ad86
#
_entry.id   1724bb0d37241b43a76ee24dc344ad86
#
_cell.length_a   1.000
_cell.length_b   1.000
_cell.length_c   1.000
_cell.angle_alpha   90.00
_cell.angle_beta   90.00
_cell.angle_gamma   90.00
#
_symmetry.space_group_name_H-M   'P 1'
#
loop_
_entity.id
_entity.type
_entity.pdbx_description
1 polymer ?
#
loop_
_entity_poly.entity_id
_entity_poly.type
_entity_poly.pdbx_seq_one_letter_code
_entity_poly.pdbx_strand_id
1 'polypeptide(L)'
;MALELRHLRYLIAVAEHGSFTRAAEELRISQPTLSQQVKQLERTVGVQLLDRTGRAVRLTDAGATYVHYARGALRDLAAAERAVLDLADLSRGHLRLALTPTFTAYLVGPLVAGLHTAHPGITLEIREMPQDRIEAGLLADEHELGLAFEGPHLPGIAATPLFTETLGLVTAAGADSGPLTVRDLATHRLALLSGDFATREHVDAYLAGHGVRPHIAVEANSVQALTEIVRRTTLATVLPDAVTHDHPYLRPVPLEPALPSRTVTLLRRESAYESAAARAFTELTAALVRERGYRPPPCAHAQREAAGSGADHLPGHSFQAR
;
A
#
# COMPACT_ATOMS: atom_id res chain seq x y z
N MET A 1 26.57 4.22 -32.95
CA MET A 1 26.62 5.14 -31.78
C MET A 1 26.11 4.37 -30.58
N ALA A 2 26.76 4.48 -29.43
CA ALA A 2 26.36 3.71 -28.25
C ALA A 2 25.08 4.29 -27.61
N LEU A 3 24.26 3.42 -27.06
CA LEU A 3 23.12 3.78 -26.19
C LEU A 3 23.67 4.42 -24.91
N GLU A 4 23.16 5.58 -24.53
CA GLU A 4 23.53 6.26 -23.31
C GLU A 4 22.32 6.37 -22.36
N LEU A 5 22.54 6.32 -21.05
CA LEU A 5 21.48 6.37 -20.04
C LEU A 5 20.60 7.63 -20.14
N ARG A 6 21.19 8.74 -20.60
CA ARG A 6 20.41 9.97 -20.83
C ARG A 6 19.31 9.79 -21.88
N HIS A 7 19.53 8.95 -22.90
CA HIS A 7 18.51 8.68 -23.92
C HIS A 7 17.28 7.99 -23.33
N LEU A 8 17.49 7.06 -22.36
CA LEU A 8 16.39 6.40 -21.65
C LEU A 8 15.59 7.40 -20.81
N ARG A 9 16.28 8.25 -20.03
CA ARG A 9 15.64 9.30 -19.21
C ARG A 9 14.84 10.27 -20.07
N TYR A 10 15.37 10.66 -21.21
CA TYR A 10 14.72 11.59 -22.14
C TYR A 10 13.44 11.02 -22.74
N LEU A 11 13.49 9.75 -23.19
CA LEU A 11 12.30 9.08 -23.71
C LEU A 11 11.21 8.95 -22.65
N ILE A 12 11.58 8.54 -21.42
CA ILE A 12 10.66 8.37 -20.30
C ILE A 12 9.99 9.71 -19.95
N ALA A 13 10.75 10.78 -19.82
CA ALA A 13 10.20 12.11 -19.52
C ALA A 13 9.22 12.60 -20.60
N VAL A 14 9.53 12.39 -21.89
CA VAL A 14 8.60 12.73 -22.98
C VAL A 14 7.33 11.90 -22.91
N ALA A 15 7.42 10.61 -22.57
CA ALA A 15 6.27 9.73 -22.43
C ALA A 15 5.35 10.15 -21.26
N GLU A 16 5.94 10.55 -20.13
CA GLU A 16 5.21 10.98 -18.94
C GLU A 16 4.48 12.30 -19.13
N HIS A 17 5.14 13.27 -19.77
CA HIS A 17 4.54 14.59 -20.01
C HIS A 17 3.63 14.64 -21.24
N GLY A 18 3.73 13.68 -22.15
CA GLY A 18 3.05 13.73 -23.46
C GLY A 18 3.43 14.96 -24.30
N SER A 19 4.55 15.63 -23.99
CA SER A 19 4.99 16.88 -24.57
C SER A 19 6.49 17.05 -24.47
N PHE A 20 7.15 17.29 -25.61
CA PHE A 20 8.58 17.59 -25.64
C PHE A 20 8.93 18.89 -24.91
N THR A 21 8.07 19.90 -24.95
CA THR A 21 8.31 21.19 -24.27
C THR A 21 8.33 21.01 -22.76
N ARG A 22 7.31 20.38 -22.19
CA ARG A 22 7.22 20.14 -20.74
C ARG A 22 8.35 19.22 -20.25
N ALA A 23 8.66 18.16 -20.98
CA ALA A 23 9.77 17.28 -20.64
C ALA A 23 11.12 18.00 -20.68
N ALA A 24 11.33 18.90 -21.64
CA ALA A 24 12.56 19.69 -21.76
C ALA A 24 12.71 20.67 -20.59
N GLU A 25 11.62 21.31 -20.16
CA GLU A 25 11.57 22.20 -19.00
C GLU A 25 11.96 21.44 -17.72
N GLU A 26 11.36 20.27 -17.45
CA GLU A 26 11.72 19.43 -16.31
C GLU A 26 13.19 19.01 -16.34
N LEU A 27 13.67 18.54 -17.50
CA LEU A 27 15.04 18.11 -17.68
C LEU A 27 16.06 19.26 -17.75
N ARG A 28 15.59 20.50 -17.74
CA ARG A 28 16.41 21.74 -17.84
C ARG A 28 17.32 21.75 -19.07
N ILE A 29 16.80 21.31 -20.21
CA ILE A 29 17.47 21.32 -21.50
C ILE A 29 16.61 22.01 -22.57
N SER A 30 17.20 22.30 -23.75
CA SER A 30 16.40 22.85 -24.85
C SER A 30 15.53 21.77 -25.50
N GLN A 31 14.30 22.14 -25.88
CA GLN A 31 13.39 21.23 -26.61
C GLN A 31 14.00 20.67 -27.90
N PRO A 32 14.73 21.44 -28.74
CA PRO A 32 15.42 20.88 -29.91
C PRO A 32 16.45 19.80 -29.56
N THR A 33 17.20 20.00 -28.44
CA THR A 33 18.17 19.01 -27.98
C THR A 33 17.46 17.72 -27.55
N LEU A 34 16.40 17.82 -26.75
CA LEU A 34 15.61 16.66 -26.33
C LEU A 34 15.04 15.89 -27.53
N SER A 35 14.45 16.61 -28.50
CA SER A 35 13.89 16.00 -29.71
C SER A 35 14.94 15.29 -30.55
N GLN A 36 16.14 15.88 -30.68
CA GLN A 36 17.25 15.28 -31.41
C GLN A 36 17.74 14.00 -30.71
N GLN A 37 17.87 14.00 -29.39
CA GLN A 37 18.35 12.85 -28.62
C GLN A 37 17.35 11.68 -28.66
N VAL A 38 16.07 11.95 -28.57
CA VAL A 38 15.05 10.91 -28.72
C VAL A 38 15.01 10.35 -30.14
N LYS A 39 15.09 11.20 -31.18
CA LYS A 39 15.23 10.72 -32.57
C LYS A 39 16.48 9.87 -32.77
N GLN A 40 17.58 10.21 -32.11
CA GLN A 40 18.81 9.43 -32.16
C GLN A 40 18.61 8.04 -31.52
N LEU A 41 17.89 7.96 -30.37
CA LEU A 41 17.51 6.69 -29.75
C LEU A 41 16.68 5.84 -30.73
N GLU A 42 15.62 6.39 -31.31
CA GLU A 42 14.77 5.70 -32.29
C GLU A 42 15.58 5.15 -33.48
N ARG A 43 16.55 5.91 -33.99
CA ARG A 43 17.48 5.44 -35.04
C ARG A 43 18.37 4.29 -34.58
N THR A 44 18.86 4.36 -33.34
CA THR A 44 19.73 3.31 -32.78
C THR A 44 18.96 2.02 -32.55
N VAL A 45 17.70 2.10 -32.08
CA VAL A 45 16.82 0.96 -31.86
C VAL A 45 16.19 0.46 -33.18
N GLY A 46 16.10 1.31 -34.19
CA GLY A 46 15.58 0.97 -35.52
C GLY A 46 14.07 1.05 -35.69
N VAL A 47 13.36 1.51 -34.64
CA VAL A 47 11.89 1.65 -34.65
C VAL A 47 11.45 2.99 -34.03
N GLN A 48 10.28 3.46 -34.42
CA GLN A 48 9.66 4.62 -33.81
C GLN A 48 9.09 4.22 -32.45
N LEU A 49 9.47 4.95 -31.41
CA LEU A 49 9.01 4.75 -30.02
C LEU A 49 7.91 5.75 -29.65
N LEU A 50 7.84 6.88 -30.33
CA LEU A 50 6.86 7.93 -30.11
C LEU A 50 6.01 8.20 -31.35
N ASP A 51 4.70 8.21 -31.17
CA ASP A 51 3.74 8.75 -32.13
C ASP A 51 3.59 10.26 -31.90
N ARG A 52 3.86 11.04 -32.97
CA ARG A 52 3.85 12.50 -32.97
C ARG A 52 2.75 13.07 -33.88
N THR A 53 1.86 12.21 -34.39
CA THR A 53 0.83 12.62 -35.38
C THR A 53 -0.33 13.35 -34.75
N GLY A 54 -0.54 13.18 -33.44
CA GLY A 54 -1.64 13.79 -32.69
C GLY A 54 -1.28 15.11 -32.02
N ARG A 55 -2.25 15.68 -31.30
CA ARG A 55 -2.07 16.91 -30.49
C ARG A 55 -1.14 16.70 -29.27
N ALA A 56 -1.05 15.49 -28.78
CA ALA A 56 -0.14 15.07 -27.71
C ALA A 56 0.76 13.94 -28.22
N VAL A 57 1.99 13.91 -27.74
CA VAL A 57 2.95 12.82 -28.03
C VAL A 57 2.53 11.58 -27.22
N ARG A 58 2.48 10.43 -27.89
CA ARG A 58 2.12 9.15 -27.27
C ARG A 58 3.19 8.11 -27.55
N LEU A 59 3.26 7.08 -26.71
CA LEU A 59 4.07 5.90 -27.01
C LEU A 59 3.42 5.08 -28.13
N THR A 60 4.25 4.53 -29.03
CA THR A 60 3.86 3.38 -29.86
C THR A 60 3.88 2.10 -29.01
N ASP A 61 3.38 0.97 -29.51
CA ASP A 61 3.47 -0.32 -28.82
C ASP A 61 4.94 -0.70 -28.55
N ALA A 62 5.81 -0.47 -29.52
CA ALA A 62 7.25 -0.63 -29.35
C ALA A 62 7.81 0.33 -28.29
N GLY A 63 7.32 1.58 -28.28
CA GLY A 63 7.68 2.58 -27.28
C GLY A 63 7.27 2.18 -25.87
N ALA A 64 6.06 1.66 -25.69
CA ALA A 64 5.56 1.18 -24.39
C ALA A 64 6.43 0.04 -23.87
N THR A 65 6.71 -0.95 -24.71
CA THR A 65 7.62 -2.06 -24.39
C THR A 65 9.02 -1.55 -24.04
N TYR A 66 9.58 -0.66 -24.85
CA TYR A 66 10.92 -0.12 -24.63
C TYR A 66 11.02 0.69 -23.34
N VAL A 67 10.03 1.56 -23.04
CA VAL A 67 9.96 2.34 -21.78
C VAL A 67 9.86 1.43 -20.58
N HIS A 68 9.09 0.34 -20.65
CA HIS A 68 9.02 -0.65 -19.57
C HIS A 68 10.40 -1.19 -19.20
N TYR A 69 11.17 -1.68 -20.19
CA TYR A 69 12.52 -2.20 -19.95
C TYR A 69 13.54 -1.09 -19.61
N ALA A 70 13.40 0.10 -20.19
CA ALA A 70 14.27 1.24 -19.88
C ALA A 70 14.13 1.69 -18.41
N ARG A 71 12.90 1.72 -17.89
CA ARG A 71 12.65 1.96 -16.46
C ARG A 71 13.30 0.88 -15.59
N GLY A 72 13.20 -0.40 -15.98
CA GLY A 72 13.87 -1.50 -15.31
C GLY A 72 15.38 -1.29 -15.21
N ALA A 73 16.03 -1.02 -16.33
CA ALA A 73 17.48 -0.80 -16.38
C ALA A 73 17.95 0.40 -15.54
N LEU A 74 17.21 1.51 -15.55
CA LEU A 74 17.52 2.68 -14.71
C LEU A 74 17.34 2.37 -13.21
N ARG A 75 16.34 1.58 -12.85
CA ARG A 75 16.14 1.12 -11.47
C ARG A 75 17.30 0.24 -10.98
N ASP A 76 17.74 -0.71 -11.82
CA ASP A 76 18.82 -1.63 -11.46
C ASP A 76 20.15 -0.88 -11.28
N LEU A 77 20.41 0.15 -12.10
CA LEU A 77 21.55 1.03 -11.92
C LEU A 77 21.47 1.85 -10.63
N ALA A 78 20.32 2.41 -10.32
CA ALA A 78 20.09 3.12 -9.05
C ALA A 78 20.23 2.17 -7.84
N ALA A 79 19.79 0.92 -7.97
CA ALA A 79 20.00 -0.10 -6.95
C ALA A 79 21.48 -0.44 -6.75
N ALA A 80 22.26 -0.54 -7.83
CA ALA A 80 23.71 -0.75 -7.76
C ALA A 80 24.43 0.42 -7.07
N GLU A 81 24.04 1.67 -7.37
CA GLU A 81 24.59 2.84 -6.67
C GLU A 81 24.28 2.80 -5.18
N ARG A 82 23.03 2.48 -4.79
CA ARG A 82 22.64 2.31 -3.38
C ARG A 82 23.46 1.20 -2.70
N ALA A 83 23.60 0.05 -3.35
CA ALA A 83 24.37 -1.08 -2.81
C ALA A 83 25.82 -0.71 -2.49
N VAL A 84 26.46 0.08 -3.34
CA VAL A 84 27.83 0.56 -3.11
C VAL A 84 27.87 1.55 -1.95
N LEU A 85 26.91 2.44 -1.84
CA LEU A 85 26.81 3.40 -0.73
C LEU A 85 26.55 2.70 0.60
N ASP A 86 25.70 1.68 0.63
CA ASP A 86 25.43 0.86 1.82
C ASP A 86 26.66 0.11 2.33
N LEU A 87 27.59 -0.27 1.43
CA LEU A 87 28.87 -0.87 1.80
C LEU A 87 29.87 0.15 2.36
N ALA A 88 29.78 1.39 1.89
CA ALA A 88 30.70 2.45 2.29
C ALA A 88 30.35 3.08 3.63
N ASP A 89 29.07 3.24 3.94
CA ASP A 89 28.59 3.86 5.19
C ASP A 89 27.19 3.36 5.56
N LEU A 90 27.14 2.34 6.43
CA LEU A 90 25.89 1.81 7.00
C LEU A 90 25.18 2.80 7.95
N SER A 91 25.84 3.91 8.33
CA SER A 91 25.27 4.91 9.24
C SER A 91 24.31 5.88 8.54
N ARG A 92 24.30 5.91 7.21
CA ARG A 92 23.47 6.81 6.38
C ARG A 92 22.66 6.00 5.41
N GLY A 93 21.38 6.29 5.35
CA GLY A 93 20.47 5.63 4.43
C GLY A 93 19.24 6.50 4.14
N HIS A 94 18.53 6.16 3.08
CA HIS A 94 17.24 6.74 2.78
C HIS A 94 16.27 5.61 2.48
N LEU A 95 15.16 5.55 3.23
CA LEU A 95 14.10 4.57 3.05
C LEU A 95 12.81 5.26 2.61
N ARG A 96 12.24 4.81 1.51
CA ARG A 96 10.93 5.25 1.00
C ARG A 96 9.90 4.18 1.34
N LEU A 97 9.02 4.52 2.27
CA LEU A 97 7.95 3.64 2.77
C LEU A 97 6.59 4.13 2.28
N ALA A 98 5.81 3.25 1.72
CA ALA A 98 4.39 3.49 1.46
C ALA A 98 3.53 2.63 2.38
N LEU A 99 2.37 3.14 2.80
CA LEU A 99 1.47 2.39 3.68
C LEU A 99 0.02 2.81 3.51
N THR A 100 -0.89 1.90 3.86
CA THR A 100 -2.31 2.27 3.95
C THR A 100 -2.54 3.19 5.15
N PRO A 101 -3.39 4.22 5.03
CA PRO A 101 -3.48 5.28 6.05
C PRO A 101 -3.85 4.81 7.45
N THR A 102 -4.46 3.64 7.59
CA THR A 102 -4.85 3.09 8.90
C THR A 102 -3.65 2.83 9.82
N PHE A 103 -2.49 2.47 9.25
CA PHE A 103 -1.28 2.18 10.03
C PHE A 103 -0.67 3.41 10.69
N THR A 104 -0.92 4.61 10.15
CA THR A 104 -0.42 5.86 10.73
C THR A 104 -0.96 6.07 12.14
N ALA A 105 -2.17 5.58 12.42
CA ALA A 105 -2.82 5.78 13.71
C ALA A 105 -2.16 5.01 14.87
N TYR A 106 -1.41 3.93 14.61
CA TYR A 106 -0.89 3.09 15.70
C TYR A 106 0.50 2.49 15.45
N LEU A 107 0.96 2.40 14.20
CA LEU A 107 2.19 1.68 13.86
C LEU A 107 3.33 2.62 13.48
N VAL A 108 3.05 3.67 12.72
CA VAL A 108 4.09 4.57 12.16
C VAL A 108 4.87 5.29 13.25
N GLY A 109 4.19 5.87 14.24
CA GLY A 109 4.85 6.59 15.34
C GLY A 109 5.89 5.74 16.06
N PRO A 110 5.55 4.57 16.60
CA PRO A 110 6.48 3.65 17.23
C PRO A 110 7.64 3.19 16.32
N LEU A 111 7.35 2.89 15.03
CA LEU A 111 8.39 2.48 14.08
C LEU A 111 9.39 3.60 13.80
N VAL A 112 8.91 4.83 13.60
CA VAL A 112 9.77 5.99 13.38
C VAL A 112 10.62 6.27 14.60
N ALA A 113 10.03 6.23 15.79
CA ALA A 113 10.76 6.44 17.05
C ALA A 113 11.86 5.40 17.23
N GLY A 114 11.56 4.11 17.01
CA GLY A 114 12.54 3.04 17.08
C GLY A 114 13.67 3.19 16.06
N LEU A 115 13.30 3.47 14.79
CA LEU A 115 14.31 3.66 13.73
C LEU A 115 15.22 4.86 14.02
N HIS A 116 14.65 5.99 14.44
CA HIS A 116 15.42 7.19 14.77
C HIS A 116 16.38 6.96 15.94
N THR A 117 15.96 6.16 16.92
CA THR A 117 16.81 5.83 18.08
C THR A 117 17.94 4.87 17.71
N ALA A 118 17.65 3.81 16.96
CA ALA A 118 18.61 2.79 16.60
C ALA A 118 19.54 3.22 15.44
N HIS A 119 19.02 4.00 14.50
CA HIS A 119 19.69 4.39 13.26
C HIS A 119 19.48 5.87 12.94
N PRO A 120 20.04 6.81 13.72
CA PRO A 120 19.78 8.26 13.59
C PRO A 120 20.23 8.86 12.24
N GLY A 121 21.07 8.16 11.50
CA GLY A 121 21.54 8.59 10.17
C GLY A 121 20.62 8.15 9.02
N ILE A 122 19.59 7.32 9.28
CA ILE A 122 18.62 6.92 8.26
C ILE A 122 17.53 7.99 8.14
N THR A 123 17.33 8.49 6.94
CA THR A 123 16.20 9.34 6.59
C THR A 123 15.04 8.49 6.09
N LEU A 124 13.82 8.85 6.51
CA LEU A 124 12.61 8.11 6.15
C LEU A 124 11.62 9.03 5.42
N GLU A 125 11.21 8.63 4.22
CA GLU A 125 10.08 9.23 3.51
C GLU A 125 8.88 8.30 3.65
N ILE A 126 7.76 8.83 4.16
CA ILE A 126 6.52 8.06 4.36
C ILE A 126 5.44 8.64 3.48
N ARG A 127 4.75 7.76 2.75
CA ARG A 127 3.59 8.12 1.93
C ARG A 127 2.39 7.25 2.25
N GLU A 128 1.27 7.90 2.51
CA GLU A 128 -0.02 7.22 2.69
C GLU A 128 -0.75 7.13 1.35
N MET A 129 -1.20 5.92 1.01
CA MET A 129 -1.96 5.69 -0.22
C MET A 129 -2.74 4.37 -0.17
N PRO A 130 -3.74 4.16 -1.05
CA PRO A 130 -4.42 2.87 -1.22
C PRO A 130 -3.45 1.76 -1.66
N GLN A 131 -3.81 0.51 -1.36
CA GLN A 131 -2.93 -0.65 -1.58
C GLN A 131 -2.52 -0.85 -3.04
N ASP A 132 -3.43 -0.66 -3.99
CA ASP A 132 -3.15 -0.74 -5.43
C ASP A 132 -2.06 0.26 -5.87
N ARG A 133 -2.04 1.45 -5.28
CA ARG A 133 -1.02 2.47 -5.51
C ARG A 133 0.31 2.11 -4.86
N ILE A 134 0.29 1.48 -3.68
CA ILE A 134 1.51 0.97 -3.02
C ILE A 134 2.19 -0.04 -3.94
N GLU A 135 1.46 -1.03 -4.44
CA GLU A 135 2.01 -2.07 -5.30
C GLU A 135 2.54 -1.52 -6.63
N ALA A 136 1.77 -0.63 -7.27
CA ALA A 136 2.23 0.05 -8.48
C ALA A 136 3.52 0.85 -8.25
N GLY A 137 3.61 1.57 -7.13
CA GLY A 137 4.80 2.35 -6.74
C GLY A 137 6.02 1.47 -6.43
N LEU A 138 5.83 0.30 -5.78
CA LEU A 138 6.89 -0.68 -5.57
C LEU A 138 7.43 -1.21 -6.91
N LEU A 139 6.55 -1.55 -7.84
CA LEU A 139 6.94 -2.01 -9.17
C LEU A 139 7.63 -0.90 -9.99
N ALA A 140 7.26 0.35 -9.76
CA ALA A 140 7.89 1.53 -10.37
C ALA A 140 9.17 1.99 -9.66
N ASP A 141 9.57 1.37 -8.54
CA ASP A 141 10.68 1.79 -7.66
C ASP A 141 10.50 3.20 -7.05
N GLU A 142 9.26 3.63 -6.90
CA GLU A 142 8.92 4.87 -6.18
C GLU A 142 9.03 4.68 -4.67
N HIS A 143 8.81 3.44 -4.19
CA HIS A 143 8.93 3.01 -2.80
C HIS A 143 9.81 1.75 -2.72
N GLU A 144 10.43 1.51 -1.59
CA GLU A 144 11.24 0.32 -1.33
C GLU A 144 10.45 -0.73 -0.55
N LEU A 145 9.65 -0.27 0.41
CA LEU A 145 8.79 -1.10 1.23
C LEU A 145 7.35 -0.59 1.22
N GLY A 146 6.41 -1.50 1.36
CA GLY A 146 5.00 -1.22 1.53
C GLY A 146 4.43 -1.91 2.77
N LEU A 147 3.58 -1.24 3.54
CA LEU A 147 2.75 -1.87 4.57
C LEU A 147 1.29 -1.87 4.09
N ALA A 148 0.73 -3.06 3.97
CA ALA A 148 -0.60 -3.27 3.42
C ALA A 148 -1.27 -4.50 4.06
N PHE A 149 -2.37 -4.95 3.51
CA PHE A 149 -3.08 -6.14 3.96
C PHE A 149 -2.88 -7.29 2.98
N GLU A 150 -2.96 -8.52 3.51
CA GLU A 150 -2.94 -9.74 2.72
C GLU A 150 -4.11 -9.77 1.72
N GLY A 151 -3.84 -10.27 0.54
CA GLY A 151 -4.82 -10.38 -0.55
C GLY A 151 -4.15 -10.79 -1.85
N PRO A 152 -4.87 -10.73 -2.97
CA PRO A 152 -4.26 -10.86 -4.29
C PRO A 152 -3.29 -9.69 -4.53
N HIS A 153 -2.05 -10.01 -4.89
CA HIS A 153 -1.01 -9.03 -5.20
C HIS A 153 -0.69 -9.02 -6.70
N LEU A 154 -0.18 -7.88 -7.17
CA LEU A 154 0.32 -7.77 -8.55
C LEU A 154 1.53 -8.70 -8.76
N PRO A 155 1.68 -9.29 -9.97
CA PRO A 155 2.88 -10.05 -10.31
C PRO A 155 4.16 -9.25 -10.08
N GLY A 156 5.15 -9.86 -9.42
CA GLY A 156 6.41 -9.20 -9.06
C GLY A 156 6.40 -8.52 -7.69
N ILE A 157 5.34 -8.66 -6.89
CA ILE A 157 5.28 -8.25 -5.50
C ILE A 157 5.48 -9.46 -4.57
N ALA A 158 6.47 -9.37 -3.70
CA ALA A 158 6.65 -10.29 -2.59
C ALA A 158 5.97 -9.72 -1.34
N ALA A 159 5.14 -10.54 -0.70
CA ALA A 159 4.42 -10.20 0.53
C ALA A 159 4.92 -11.07 1.68
N THR A 160 5.30 -10.44 2.78
CA THR A 160 5.73 -11.13 4.01
C THR A 160 4.71 -10.83 5.11
N PRO A 161 3.96 -11.82 5.61
CA PRO A 161 3.03 -11.63 6.71
C PRO A 161 3.74 -11.17 7.99
N LEU A 162 3.20 -10.15 8.66
CA LEU A 162 3.76 -9.58 9.87
C LEU A 162 2.95 -9.96 11.12
N PHE A 163 1.67 -9.65 11.13
CA PHE A 163 0.77 -9.93 12.24
C PHE A 163 -0.69 -9.90 11.79
N THR A 164 -1.56 -10.43 12.65
CA THR A 164 -3.02 -10.38 12.46
C THR A 164 -3.59 -9.15 13.18
N GLU A 165 -4.30 -8.30 12.44
CA GLU A 165 -5.04 -7.16 12.94
C GLU A 165 -6.50 -7.55 13.17
N THR A 166 -7.06 -7.16 14.31
CA THR A 166 -8.48 -7.26 14.61
C THR A 166 -9.13 -5.88 14.55
N LEU A 167 -10.34 -5.83 14.01
CA LEU A 167 -11.17 -4.63 13.98
C LEU A 167 -12.25 -4.74 15.05
N GLY A 168 -12.53 -3.65 15.74
CA GLY A 168 -13.55 -3.58 16.76
C GLY A 168 -14.40 -2.32 16.66
N LEU A 169 -15.57 -2.38 17.26
CA LEU A 169 -16.37 -1.17 17.49
C LEU A 169 -15.67 -0.32 18.56
N VAL A 170 -15.58 0.99 18.34
CA VAL A 170 -14.90 1.94 19.22
C VAL A 170 -15.85 3.07 19.59
N THR A 171 -15.94 3.37 20.88
CA THR A 171 -16.73 4.47 21.44
C THR A 171 -15.87 5.36 22.34
N ALA A 172 -16.40 6.49 22.79
CA ALA A 172 -15.77 7.27 23.84
C ALA A 172 -15.69 6.47 25.15
N ALA A 173 -14.61 6.65 25.90
CA ALA A 173 -14.35 5.89 27.14
C ALA A 173 -15.44 6.02 28.22
N GLY A 174 -16.19 7.11 28.22
CA GLY A 174 -17.32 7.33 29.15
C GLY A 174 -18.68 6.79 28.69
N ALA A 175 -18.75 6.17 27.50
CA ALA A 175 -19.99 5.60 26.99
C ALA A 175 -20.31 4.29 27.76
N ASP A 176 -21.51 4.17 28.24
CA ASP A 176 -22.01 2.94 28.88
C ASP A 176 -22.50 1.97 27.80
N SER A 177 -21.57 1.25 27.20
CA SER A 177 -21.86 0.28 26.15
C SER A 177 -21.32 -1.08 26.60
N GLY A 178 -22.21 -2.01 26.90
CA GLY A 178 -21.89 -3.43 27.05
C GLY A 178 -21.54 -4.06 25.68
N PRO A 179 -21.32 -5.38 25.66
CA PRO A 179 -21.18 -6.12 24.39
C PRO A 179 -22.40 -5.89 23.50
N LEU A 180 -22.17 -5.66 22.20
CA LEU A 180 -23.22 -5.45 21.20
C LEU A 180 -23.23 -6.59 20.20
N THR A 181 -24.42 -6.89 19.67
CA THR A 181 -24.52 -7.76 18.50
C THR A 181 -24.39 -6.93 17.23
N VAL A 182 -24.02 -7.57 16.12
CA VAL A 182 -23.98 -6.89 14.83
C VAL A 182 -25.33 -6.29 14.44
N ARG A 183 -26.45 -6.89 14.90
CA ARG A 183 -27.82 -6.39 14.64
C ARG A 183 -28.10 -5.09 15.38
N ASP A 184 -27.52 -4.88 16.54
CA ASP A 184 -27.68 -3.65 17.32
C ASP A 184 -27.12 -2.44 16.57
N LEU A 185 -26.14 -2.66 15.67
CA LEU A 185 -25.59 -1.60 14.83
C LEU A 185 -26.61 -0.96 13.91
N ALA A 186 -27.74 -1.64 13.60
CA ALA A 186 -28.83 -1.06 12.81
C ALA A 186 -29.48 0.16 13.51
N THR A 187 -29.42 0.22 14.85
CA THR A 187 -29.98 1.32 15.65
C THR A 187 -28.92 2.34 16.08
N HIS A 188 -27.63 2.03 15.88
CA HIS A 188 -26.53 2.91 16.23
C HIS A 188 -26.20 3.88 15.10
N ARG A 189 -25.79 5.08 15.50
CA ARG A 189 -25.26 6.08 14.57
C ARG A 189 -23.75 5.94 14.49
N LEU A 190 -23.20 5.67 13.31
CA LEU A 190 -21.79 5.43 13.11
C LEU A 190 -21.10 6.61 12.44
N ALA A 191 -19.83 6.80 12.76
CA ALA A 191 -18.87 7.57 12.00
C ALA A 191 -17.89 6.58 11.37
N LEU A 192 -17.82 6.48 10.07
CA LEU A 192 -16.99 5.49 9.36
C LEU A 192 -15.97 6.16 8.43
N LEU A 193 -14.93 5.41 8.10
CA LEU A 193 -14.00 5.80 7.03
C LEU A 193 -14.73 5.86 5.68
N SER A 194 -14.26 6.71 4.78
CA SER A 194 -14.75 6.79 3.40
C SER A 194 -14.45 5.51 2.62
N GLY A 195 -15.17 5.30 1.52
CA GLY A 195 -15.16 4.05 0.74
C GLY A 195 -13.84 3.70 0.06
N ASP A 196 -12.88 4.62 0.01
CA ASP A 196 -11.53 4.43 -0.53
C ASP A 196 -10.55 3.74 0.46
N PHE A 197 -11.01 3.44 1.68
CA PHE A 197 -10.22 2.74 2.68
C PHE A 197 -10.50 1.23 2.67
N ALA A 198 -9.46 0.41 2.61
CA ALA A 198 -9.58 -1.04 2.77
C ALA A 198 -10.30 -1.44 4.08
N THR A 199 -10.15 -0.65 5.13
CA THR A 199 -10.89 -0.84 6.39
C THR A 199 -12.40 -0.66 6.19
N ARG A 200 -12.84 0.32 5.40
CA ARG A 200 -14.26 0.53 5.10
C ARG A 200 -14.82 -0.62 4.28
N GLU A 201 -14.13 -1.08 3.24
CA GLU A 201 -14.55 -2.24 2.46
C GLU A 201 -14.74 -3.49 3.33
N HIS A 202 -13.83 -3.71 4.28
CA HIS A 202 -13.90 -4.83 5.22
C HIS A 202 -15.12 -4.73 6.15
N VAL A 203 -15.43 -3.53 6.64
CA VAL A 203 -16.60 -3.25 7.48
C VAL A 203 -17.90 -3.43 6.67
N ASP A 204 -17.95 -2.90 5.46
CA ASP A 204 -19.13 -3.00 4.59
C ASP A 204 -19.42 -4.47 4.22
N ALA A 205 -18.38 -5.26 3.91
CA ALA A 205 -18.53 -6.69 3.64
C ALA A 205 -19.07 -7.45 4.86
N TYR A 206 -18.58 -7.15 6.06
CA TYR A 206 -19.07 -7.75 7.31
C TYR A 206 -20.54 -7.39 7.56
N LEU A 207 -20.94 -6.13 7.45
CA LEU A 207 -22.31 -5.68 7.66
C LEU A 207 -23.26 -6.27 6.61
N ALA A 208 -22.85 -6.30 5.34
CA ALA A 208 -23.62 -6.89 4.25
C ALA A 208 -23.84 -8.40 4.46
N GLY A 209 -22.79 -9.13 4.90
CA GLY A 209 -22.87 -10.56 5.20
C GLY A 209 -23.88 -10.89 6.33
N HIS A 210 -24.17 -9.93 7.20
CA HIS A 210 -25.16 -10.08 8.28
C HIS A 210 -26.50 -9.39 7.98
N GLY A 211 -26.66 -8.79 6.80
CA GLY A 211 -27.88 -8.09 6.39
C GLY A 211 -28.15 -6.82 7.21
N VAL A 212 -27.13 -6.20 7.80
CA VAL A 212 -27.23 -5.01 8.64
C VAL A 212 -26.91 -3.76 7.83
N ARG A 213 -27.73 -2.73 7.97
CA ARG A 213 -27.52 -1.41 7.39
C ARG A 213 -27.54 -0.36 8.49
N PRO A 214 -26.38 0.04 9.00
CA PRO A 214 -26.29 1.05 10.05
C PRO A 214 -26.61 2.44 9.51
N HIS A 215 -26.97 3.35 10.41
CA HIS A 215 -27.08 4.76 10.10
C HIS A 215 -25.69 5.42 10.14
N ILE A 216 -25.07 5.64 8.96
CA ILE A 216 -23.81 6.37 8.86
C ILE A 216 -24.11 7.87 8.98
N ALA A 217 -23.78 8.44 10.14
CA ALA A 217 -24.00 9.85 10.43
C ALA A 217 -22.85 10.74 9.94
N VAL A 218 -21.64 10.20 9.89
CA VAL A 218 -20.43 10.89 9.43
C VAL A 218 -19.60 9.91 8.62
N GLU A 219 -19.06 10.42 7.50
CA GLU A 219 -18.04 9.73 6.71
C GLU A 219 -16.80 10.64 6.65
N ALA A 220 -15.61 10.09 6.93
CA ALA A 220 -14.38 10.84 6.97
C ALA A 220 -13.22 10.06 6.33
N ASN A 221 -12.30 10.75 5.70
CA ASN A 221 -11.10 10.19 5.09
C ASN A 221 -9.85 10.26 5.98
N SER A 222 -10.05 10.27 7.30
CA SER A 222 -8.97 10.37 8.29
C SER A 222 -9.34 9.61 9.56
N VAL A 223 -8.47 8.69 9.98
CA VAL A 223 -8.62 7.97 11.26
C VAL A 223 -8.58 8.94 12.43
N GLN A 224 -7.68 9.95 12.37
CA GLN A 224 -7.59 10.96 13.41
C GLN A 224 -8.88 11.80 13.53
N ALA A 225 -9.51 12.15 12.41
CA ALA A 225 -10.80 12.82 12.44
C ALA A 225 -11.88 11.95 13.10
N LEU A 226 -11.92 10.65 12.79
CA LEU A 226 -12.86 9.72 13.44
C LEU A 226 -12.63 9.60 14.94
N THR A 227 -11.39 9.45 15.38
CA THR A 227 -11.07 9.37 16.82
C THR A 227 -11.50 10.64 17.57
N GLU A 228 -11.30 11.83 16.99
CA GLU A 228 -11.78 13.09 17.56
C GLU A 228 -13.31 13.22 17.56
N ILE A 229 -13.98 12.79 16.50
CA ILE A 229 -15.45 12.77 16.44
C ILE A 229 -16.02 11.86 17.52
N VAL A 230 -15.53 10.62 17.62
CA VAL A 230 -15.97 9.66 18.64
C VAL A 230 -15.73 10.18 20.05
N ARG A 231 -14.57 10.78 20.30
CA ARG A 231 -14.23 11.35 21.60
C ARG A 231 -15.21 12.46 22.04
N ARG A 232 -15.79 13.21 21.10
CA ARG A 232 -16.63 14.40 21.37
C ARG A 232 -18.12 14.16 21.18
N THR A 233 -18.53 12.99 20.71
CA THR A 233 -19.92 12.69 20.37
C THR A 233 -20.34 11.34 20.95
N THR A 234 -21.60 10.98 20.74
CA THR A 234 -22.14 9.64 21.04
C THR A 234 -22.02 8.67 19.86
N LEU A 235 -21.30 9.04 18.81
CA LEU A 235 -21.09 8.18 17.64
C LEU A 235 -20.08 7.08 17.98
N ALA A 236 -20.27 5.91 17.38
CA ALA A 236 -19.29 4.82 17.37
C ALA A 236 -18.60 4.75 16.02
N THR A 237 -17.42 4.16 16.00
CA THR A 237 -16.68 3.86 14.76
C THR A 237 -16.15 2.43 14.77
N VAL A 238 -15.64 1.95 13.63
CA VAL A 238 -14.94 0.66 13.55
C VAL A 238 -13.49 0.94 13.13
N LEU A 239 -12.57 0.58 14.01
CA LEU A 239 -11.13 0.79 13.82
C LEU A 239 -10.35 -0.45 14.30
N PRO A 240 -9.07 -0.59 13.92
CA PRO A 240 -8.17 -1.54 14.54
C PRO A 240 -8.15 -1.36 16.06
N ASP A 241 -8.20 -2.47 16.81
CA ASP A 241 -8.10 -2.48 18.27
C ASP A 241 -6.80 -1.83 18.77
N ALA A 242 -5.71 -1.99 18.02
CA ALA A 242 -4.43 -1.34 18.27
C ALA A 242 -4.51 0.20 18.39
N VAL A 243 -5.46 0.85 17.72
CA VAL A 243 -5.67 2.31 17.81
C VAL A 243 -6.07 2.72 19.24
N THR A 244 -6.82 1.87 19.93
CA THR A 244 -7.31 2.19 21.29
C THR A 244 -6.22 2.13 22.37
N HIS A 245 -5.11 1.42 22.11
CA HIS A 245 -4.01 1.29 23.07
C HIS A 245 -3.32 2.63 23.37
N ASP A 246 -3.19 3.49 22.39
CA ASP A 246 -2.52 4.78 22.52
C ASP A 246 -3.52 5.94 22.75
N HIS A 247 -4.84 5.62 22.89
CA HIS A 247 -5.90 6.60 23.05
C HIS A 247 -6.79 6.31 24.29
N PRO A 248 -6.41 6.78 25.48
CA PRO A 248 -7.11 6.45 26.73
C PRO A 248 -8.57 6.97 26.80
N TYR A 249 -8.94 7.88 25.90
CA TYR A 249 -10.31 8.40 25.75
C TYR A 249 -11.18 7.61 24.79
N LEU A 250 -10.66 6.55 24.21
CA LEU A 250 -11.38 5.60 23.39
C LEU A 250 -11.50 4.24 24.10
N ARG A 251 -12.58 3.55 23.84
CA ARG A 251 -12.85 2.24 24.40
C ARG A 251 -13.31 1.29 23.30
N PRO A 252 -12.70 0.09 23.19
CA PRO A 252 -13.24 -0.96 22.35
C PRO A 252 -14.52 -1.53 22.96
N VAL A 253 -15.50 -1.80 22.13
CA VAL A 253 -16.76 -2.47 22.49
C VAL A 253 -16.79 -3.82 21.79
N PRO A 254 -16.91 -4.94 22.55
CA PRO A 254 -17.05 -6.26 21.95
C PRO A 254 -18.26 -6.33 21.03
N LEU A 255 -18.08 -6.88 19.84
CA LEU A 255 -19.13 -7.07 18.84
C LEU A 255 -19.29 -8.56 18.53
N GLU A 256 -20.51 -9.05 18.50
CA GLU A 256 -20.83 -10.46 18.24
C GLU A 256 -21.74 -10.61 17.01
N PRO A 257 -21.33 -11.48 16.04
CA PRO A 257 -20.01 -12.09 15.94
C PRO A 257 -18.91 -11.04 15.75
N ALA A 258 -17.68 -11.37 16.15
CA ALA A 258 -16.53 -10.47 15.93
C ALA A 258 -16.29 -10.22 14.43
N LEU A 259 -15.77 -9.04 14.09
CA LEU A 259 -15.32 -8.78 12.73
C LEU A 259 -14.19 -9.77 12.37
N PRO A 260 -14.15 -10.23 11.12
CA PRO A 260 -13.03 -11.04 10.65
C PRO A 260 -11.71 -10.30 10.83
N SER A 261 -10.71 -11.01 11.31
CA SER A 261 -9.35 -10.49 11.37
C SER A 261 -8.72 -10.45 9.97
N ARG A 262 -7.69 -9.63 9.81
CA ARG A 262 -6.93 -9.54 8.56
C ARG A 262 -5.43 -9.53 8.84
N THR A 263 -4.63 -10.05 7.92
CA THR A 263 -3.18 -10.11 8.06
C THR A 263 -2.57 -8.80 7.53
N VAL A 264 -1.71 -8.19 8.32
CA VAL A 264 -0.85 -7.10 7.90
C VAL A 264 0.40 -7.69 7.27
N THR A 265 0.79 -7.19 6.10
CA THR A 265 1.93 -7.68 5.32
C THR A 265 2.91 -6.57 5.01
N LEU A 266 4.18 -6.93 4.98
CA LEU A 266 5.24 -6.11 4.41
C LEU A 266 5.39 -6.50 2.94
N LEU A 267 5.24 -5.51 2.06
CA LEU A 267 5.33 -5.67 0.62
C LEU A 267 6.67 -5.12 0.11
N ARG A 268 7.25 -5.82 -0.85
CA ARG A 268 8.41 -5.36 -1.60
C ARG A 268 8.37 -5.88 -3.03
N ARG A 269 9.06 -5.24 -3.94
CA ARG A 269 9.24 -5.80 -5.28
C ARG A 269 10.13 -7.04 -5.21
N GLU A 270 9.72 -8.12 -5.87
CA GLU A 270 10.56 -9.30 -6.05
C GLU A 270 11.88 -8.94 -6.72
N SER A 271 12.95 -9.59 -6.34
CA SER A 271 14.30 -9.39 -6.91
C SER A 271 14.84 -7.95 -6.80
N ALA A 272 14.18 -7.06 -6.03
CA ALA A 272 14.76 -5.75 -5.74
C ALA A 272 15.96 -5.88 -4.80
N TYR A 273 16.96 -5.00 -4.98
CA TYR A 273 18.00 -4.84 -3.96
C TYR A 273 17.36 -4.36 -2.65
N GLU A 274 17.64 -5.05 -1.57
CA GLU A 274 17.20 -4.67 -0.24
C GLU A 274 18.29 -3.81 0.42
N SER A 275 18.01 -2.51 0.56
CA SER A 275 18.95 -1.58 1.19
C SER A 275 19.19 -1.91 2.67
N ALA A 276 20.31 -1.45 3.23
CA ALA A 276 20.57 -1.59 4.66
C ALA A 276 19.49 -0.92 5.50
N ALA A 277 18.96 0.22 5.05
CA ALA A 277 17.85 0.91 5.70
C ALA A 277 16.54 0.08 5.65
N ALA A 278 16.25 -0.60 4.53
CA ALA A 278 15.09 -1.47 4.41
C ALA A 278 15.20 -2.70 5.32
N ARG A 279 16.38 -3.33 5.42
CA ARG A 279 16.62 -4.44 6.36
C ARG A 279 16.43 -4.00 7.81
N ALA A 280 17.07 -2.88 8.21
CA ALA A 280 16.95 -2.34 9.56
C ALA A 280 15.49 -2.04 9.92
N PHE A 281 14.72 -1.46 9.00
CA PHE A 281 13.29 -1.21 9.20
C PHE A 281 12.49 -2.51 9.34
N THR A 282 12.77 -3.51 8.52
CA THR A 282 12.10 -4.83 8.57
C THR A 282 12.35 -5.53 9.91
N GLU A 283 13.60 -5.55 10.38
CA GLU A 283 13.98 -6.14 11.67
C GLU A 283 13.31 -5.40 12.84
N LEU A 284 13.29 -4.08 12.79
CA LEU A 284 12.65 -3.24 13.80
C LEU A 284 11.15 -3.43 13.81
N THR A 285 10.50 -3.57 12.63
CA THR A 285 9.08 -3.88 12.53
C THR A 285 8.76 -5.22 13.18
N ALA A 286 9.55 -6.26 12.90
CA ALA A 286 9.39 -7.57 13.54
C ALA A 286 9.61 -7.52 15.06
N ALA A 287 10.53 -6.71 15.55
CA ALA A 287 10.75 -6.50 16.98
C ALA A 287 9.55 -5.82 17.64
N LEU A 288 9.05 -4.72 17.05
CA LEU A 288 7.89 -3.98 17.55
C LEU A 288 6.63 -4.85 17.61
N VAL A 289 6.40 -5.68 16.57
CA VAL A 289 5.27 -6.63 16.53
C VAL A 289 5.31 -7.58 17.73
N ARG A 290 6.49 -8.11 18.06
CA ARG A 290 6.68 -8.99 19.25
C ARG A 290 6.50 -8.24 20.56
N GLU A 291 7.09 -7.06 20.69
CA GLU A 291 7.05 -6.23 21.89
C GLU A 291 5.61 -5.82 22.26
N ARG A 292 4.84 -5.42 21.25
CA ARG A 292 3.44 -5.03 21.43
C ARG A 292 2.48 -6.20 21.56
N GLY A 293 2.96 -7.44 21.42
CA GLY A 293 2.16 -8.64 21.56
C GLY A 293 1.10 -8.79 20.48
N TYR A 294 1.32 -8.23 19.29
CA TYR A 294 0.42 -8.44 18.16
C TYR A 294 0.33 -9.93 17.83
N ARG A 295 -0.89 -10.38 17.51
CA ARG A 295 -1.15 -11.79 17.20
C ARG A 295 -0.37 -12.22 15.97
N PRO A 296 0.38 -13.35 16.01
CA PRO A 296 1.11 -13.83 14.84
C PRO A 296 0.14 -14.12 13.68
N PRO A 297 0.61 -14.04 12.43
CA PRO A 297 -0.20 -14.41 11.28
C PRO A 297 -0.54 -15.90 11.33
N PRO A 298 -1.68 -16.33 10.77
CA PRO A 298 -2.02 -17.76 10.69
C PRO A 298 -0.96 -18.50 9.88
N CYS A 299 -0.58 -19.69 10.33
CA CYS A 299 0.38 -20.51 9.61
C CYS A 299 -0.14 -20.83 8.20
N ALA A 300 0.71 -20.77 7.19
CA ALA A 300 0.36 -20.96 5.78
C ALA A 300 -0.38 -22.27 5.44
N HIS A 301 -0.38 -23.27 6.34
CA HIS A 301 -1.15 -24.51 6.20
C HIS A 301 -2.64 -24.32 6.46
N ALA A 302 -3.04 -23.47 7.41
CA ALA A 302 -4.45 -23.27 7.76
C ALA A 302 -5.22 -22.50 6.66
N GLN A 303 -4.52 -21.72 5.85
CA GLN A 303 -5.14 -20.93 4.77
C GLN A 303 -5.55 -21.79 3.57
N ARG A 304 -4.85 -22.89 3.29
CA ARG A 304 -5.19 -23.82 2.20
C ARG A 304 -6.44 -24.67 2.51
N GLU A 305 -6.67 -24.99 3.77
CA GLU A 305 -7.85 -25.73 4.21
C GLU A 305 -9.13 -24.88 4.19
N ALA A 306 -9.02 -23.59 4.55
CA ALA A 306 -10.16 -22.67 4.50
C ALA A 306 -10.59 -22.34 3.06
N ALA A 307 -9.66 -22.24 2.12
CA ALA A 307 -9.95 -22.01 0.70
C ALA A 307 -10.49 -23.27 -0.03
N GLY A 308 -10.18 -24.47 0.47
CA GLY A 308 -10.62 -25.76 -0.12
C GLY A 308 -12.03 -26.20 0.31
N SER A 309 -12.55 -25.68 1.42
CA SER A 309 -13.83 -26.14 1.97
C SER A 309 -15.07 -25.47 1.37
N GLY A 310 -14.89 -24.50 0.46
CA GLY A 310 -15.98 -23.74 -0.19
C GLY A 310 -16.46 -24.30 -1.53
N ALA A 311 -15.85 -25.36 -2.07
CA ALA A 311 -16.09 -25.82 -3.45
C ALA A 311 -17.00 -27.06 -3.61
N ASP A 312 -17.46 -27.68 -2.52
CA ASP A 312 -18.23 -28.95 -2.59
C ASP A 312 -19.67 -28.80 -2.08
N HIS A 313 -20.48 -27.96 -2.73
CA HIS A 313 -21.94 -28.07 -2.65
C HIS A 313 -22.60 -27.57 -3.95
N LEU A 314 -22.52 -28.36 -5.02
CA LEU A 314 -23.46 -28.28 -6.13
C LEU A 314 -24.45 -29.45 -6.02
N PRO A 315 -25.77 -29.22 -5.91
CA PRO A 315 -26.75 -30.29 -5.94
C PRO A 315 -26.88 -30.81 -7.37
N GLY A 316 -26.61 -32.11 -7.53
CA GLY A 316 -26.77 -32.84 -8.77
C GLY A 316 -28.23 -32.81 -9.24
N HIS A 317 -28.51 -32.19 -10.37
CA HIS A 317 -29.75 -32.37 -11.09
C HIS A 317 -29.66 -33.67 -11.93
N SER A 318 -30.34 -34.67 -11.47
CA SER A 318 -30.63 -35.89 -12.24
C SER A 318 -31.60 -35.54 -13.37
N PHE A 319 -31.14 -35.60 -14.61
CA PHE A 319 -32.00 -35.58 -15.80
C PHE A 319 -32.39 -37.03 -16.08
N GLN A 320 -33.66 -37.38 -15.85
CA GLN A 320 -34.26 -38.63 -16.35
C GLN A 320 -34.82 -38.36 -17.75
N ALA A 321 -34.34 -39.17 -18.70
CA ALA A 321 -34.86 -39.25 -20.05
C ALA A 321 -36.24 -39.91 -20.07
N ARG A 322 -37.17 -39.31 -20.79
CA ARG A 322 -38.21 -39.98 -21.60
C ARG A 322 -38.39 -39.20 -22.89
#